data_68efc9568e9eeee8c3d3b6d2dcc18a40
#
_entry.id   68efc9568e9eeee8c3d3b6d2dcc18a40
#
_cell.length_a   1.000
_cell.length_b   1.000
_cell.length_c   1.000
_cell.angle_alpha   90.00
_cell.angle_beta   90.00
_cell.angle_gamma   90.00
#
_symmetry.space_group_name_H-M   'P 1'
#
loop_
_entity.id
_entity.type
_entity.pdbx_description
1 polymer ?
#
loop_
_entity_poly.entity_id
_entity_poly.type
_entity_poly.pdbx_seq_one_letter_code
_entity_poly.pdbx_strand_id
1 'polypeptide(L)'
;MIANKRGRLGDDAQLAIGHDANLRRLIQRTRRKERPAVPETVADLVIDGDYVNTIGDDPASFLIYDNGQDADSRIIVFASNADLRIMAEANIWYMDGNYAMAPRGFLQLYVIRATVGNVTVSVAYALLQNKTQDAYEELFQAILTKCEAMDLFPDPTLVLVDFEKAVINALKETFGPTLEVKGCFYHLTQATWRKIQELGLTQLYKGSEEFKTFCGMLDGLAFLPTDDLEEGLAYLREIQPDGAEPLLEYFAVNYVEGTFRRIQNRQGAGIRIRRKPAQYPPQTVECARGYNQQRASNQQPM
;
A
#
# COMPACT_ATOMS: atom_id res chain seq x y z
N MET A 1 7.84 -16.49 -20.20
CA MET A 1 7.27 -17.85 -20.36
C MET A 1 7.17 -18.30 -21.83
N ILE A 2 6.63 -17.52 -22.75
CA ILE A 2 6.51 -17.90 -24.20
C ILE A 2 7.87 -18.14 -24.84
N ALA A 3 8.84 -17.24 -24.67
CA ALA A 3 10.18 -17.37 -25.23
C ALA A 3 10.90 -18.65 -24.77
N ASN A 4 10.76 -19.03 -23.50
CA ASN A 4 11.42 -20.20 -22.91
C ASN A 4 10.81 -21.54 -23.41
N LYS A 5 9.49 -21.57 -23.71
CA LYS A 5 8.85 -22.75 -24.29
C LYS A 5 9.13 -22.86 -25.80
N ARG A 6 9.27 -21.73 -26.47
CA ARG A 6 9.60 -21.70 -27.91
C ARG A 6 11.00 -22.24 -28.19
N GLY A 7 12.00 -21.92 -27.35
CA GLY A 7 13.36 -22.45 -27.51
C GLY A 7 13.50 -23.98 -27.37
N ARG A 8 12.44 -24.68 -26.96
CA ARG A 8 12.38 -26.15 -26.87
C ARG A 8 11.74 -26.81 -28.10
N LEU A 9 11.27 -26.00 -29.06
CA LEU A 9 10.66 -26.49 -30.30
C LEU A 9 11.71 -26.56 -31.42
N GLY A 10 11.60 -27.53 -32.29
CA GLY A 10 12.43 -27.61 -33.51
C GLY A 10 12.19 -26.40 -34.46
N ASP A 11 13.18 -26.13 -35.32
CA ASP A 11 13.18 -24.94 -36.19
C ASP A 11 11.93 -24.83 -37.08
N ASP A 12 11.44 -25.96 -37.63
CA ASP A 12 10.22 -25.98 -38.44
C ASP A 12 8.97 -25.60 -37.63
N ALA A 13 8.89 -26.03 -36.37
CA ALA A 13 7.80 -25.64 -35.47
C ALA A 13 7.89 -24.17 -35.05
N GLN A 14 9.11 -23.65 -34.88
CA GLN A 14 9.33 -22.22 -34.62
C GLN A 14 8.91 -21.33 -35.80
N LEU A 15 9.22 -21.75 -37.02
CA LEU A 15 8.81 -21.08 -38.24
C LEU A 15 7.29 -21.10 -38.43
N ALA A 16 6.64 -22.26 -38.19
CA ALA A 16 5.17 -22.41 -38.31
C ALA A 16 4.39 -21.55 -37.30
N ILE A 17 4.93 -21.29 -36.12
CA ILE A 17 4.28 -20.46 -35.08
C ILE A 17 4.32 -18.96 -35.43
N GLY A 18 5.26 -18.52 -36.28
CA GLY A 18 5.37 -17.13 -36.70
C GLY A 18 5.93 -16.21 -35.62
N HIS A 19 5.67 -14.91 -35.72
CA HIS A 19 6.22 -13.90 -34.84
C HIS A 19 5.56 -13.94 -33.43
N ASP A 20 6.33 -13.74 -32.34
CA ASP A 20 5.86 -13.77 -30.97
C ASP A 20 4.65 -12.87 -30.71
N ALA A 21 4.54 -11.74 -31.41
CA ALA A 21 3.39 -10.84 -31.31
C ALA A 21 2.09 -11.49 -31.81
N ASN A 22 2.16 -12.30 -32.86
CA ASN A 22 1.01 -13.01 -33.42
C ASN A 22 0.56 -14.14 -32.48
N LEU A 23 1.52 -14.87 -31.91
CA LEU A 23 1.25 -15.90 -30.89
C LEU A 23 0.60 -15.31 -29.65
N ARG A 24 1.11 -14.18 -29.15
CA ARG A 24 0.50 -13.47 -28.03
C ARG A 24 -0.94 -13.05 -28.32
N ARG A 25 -1.19 -12.49 -29.52
CA ARG A 25 -2.55 -12.10 -29.95
C ARG A 25 -3.47 -13.32 -30.06
N LEU A 26 -2.98 -14.43 -30.59
CA LEU A 26 -3.75 -15.68 -30.70
C LEU A 26 -4.12 -16.20 -29.32
N ILE A 27 -3.17 -16.30 -28.40
CA ILE A 27 -3.40 -16.73 -27.01
C ILE A 27 -4.41 -15.80 -26.32
N GLN A 28 -4.25 -14.48 -26.47
CA GLN A 28 -5.20 -13.52 -25.89
C GLN A 28 -6.60 -13.67 -26.48
N ARG A 29 -6.71 -13.89 -27.81
CA ARG A 29 -7.99 -14.09 -28.48
C ARG A 29 -8.68 -15.37 -28.04
N THR A 30 -7.92 -16.47 -27.88
CA THR A 30 -8.46 -17.75 -27.39
C THR A 30 -8.93 -17.62 -25.95
N ARG A 31 -8.08 -17.10 -25.07
CA ARG A 31 -8.44 -16.84 -23.66
C ARG A 31 -9.65 -15.93 -23.50
N ARG A 32 -9.81 -14.93 -24.40
CA ARG A 32 -10.98 -14.04 -24.37
C ARG A 32 -12.28 -14.73 -24.71
N LYS A 33 -12.24 -15.77 -25.57
CA LYS A 33 -13.44 -16.56 -25.90
C LYS A 33 -13.89 -17.48 -24.77
N GLU A 34 -12.95 -17.93 -23.95
CA GLU A 34 -13.16 -18.84 -22.84
C GLU A 34 -13.51 -18.11 -21.52
N ARG A 35 -13.30 -16.77 -21.49
CA ARG A 35 -13.62 -15.96 -20.31
C ARG A 35 -15.12 -15.66 -20.25
N PRO A 36 -15.71 -15.64 -19.05
CA PRO A 36 -17.06 -15.10 -18.85
C PRO A 36 -17.18 -13.67 -19.37
N ALA A 37 -18.40 -13.28 -19.70
CA ALA A 37 -18.68 -11.88 -20.02
C ALA A 37 -18.30 -10.98 -18.82
N VAL A 38 -17.70 -9.83 -19.12
CA VAL A 38 -17.43 -8.84 -18.09
C VAL A 38 -18.76 -8.29 -17.58
N PRO A 39 -19.05 -8.36 -16.27
CA PRO A 39 -20.30 -7.85 -15.72
C PRO A 39 -20.43 -6.35 -15.95
N GLU A 40 -21.65 -5.86 -16.10
CA GLU A 40 -21.92 -4.43 -16.29
C GLU A 40 -21.71 -3.66 -15.00
N THR A 41 -22.15 -4.24 -13.89
CA THR A 41 -22.00 -3.69 -12.53
C THR A 41 -21.30 -4.67 -11.59
N VAL A 42 -20.89 -4.21 -10.43
CA VAL A 42 -20.31 -5.07 -9.39
C VAL A 42 -21.35 -6.00 -8.79
N ALA A 43 -22.63 -5.60 -8.78
CA ALA A 43 -23.74 -6.44 -8.34
C ALA A 43 -23.97 -7.64 -9.27
N ASP A 44 -23.65 -7.49 -10.59
CA ASP A 44 -23.78 -8.60 -11.55
C ASP A 44 -22.58 -9.57 -11.51
N LEU A 45 -21.52 -9.21 -10.76
CA LEU A 45 -20.31 -10.03 -10.70
C LEU A 45 -20.58 -11.32 -9.87
N VAL A 46 -20.52 -12.46 -10.52
CA VAL A 46 -20.51 -13.79 -9.87
C VAL A 46 -19.11 -14.37 -9.99
N ILE A 47 -18.54 -14.81 -8.86
CA ILE A 47 -17.24 -15.49 -8.84
C ILE A 47 -17.51 -16.95 -8.48
N ASP A 48 -17.36 -17.83 -9.44
CA ASP A 48 -17.65 -19.27 -9.32
C ASP A 48 -16.65 -20.12 -10.11
N GLY A 49 -16.85 -21.43 -10.10
CA GLY A 49 -16.06 -22.39 -10.85
C GLY A 49 -14.56 -22.29 -10.55
N ASP A 50 -13.76 -22.18 -11.61
CA ASP A 50 -12.30 -22.12 -11.50
C ASP A 50 -11.80 -20.79 -10.88
N TYR A 51 -12.64 -19.74 -10.83
CA TYR A 51 -12.26 -18.43 -10.31
C TYR A 51 -12.21 -18.36 -8.78
N VAL A 52 -12.79 -19.33 -8.07
CA VAL A 52 -12.71 -19.42 -6.62
C VAL A 52 -11.52 -20.25 -6.14
N ASN A 53 -10.74 -20.84 -7.07
CA ASN A 53 -9.64 -21.74 -6.77
C ASN A 53 -8.28 -21.21 -7.26
N THR A 54 -7.21 -21.73 -6.70
CA THR A 54 -5.86 -21.56 -7.21
C THR A 54 -5.67 -22.25 -8.56
N ILE A 55 -4.72 -21.78 -9.36
CA ILE A 55 -4.38 -22.40 -10.65
C ILE A 55 -3.21 -23.37 -10.41
N GLY A 56 -3.34 -24.63 -10.85
CA GLY A 56 -2.29 -25.63 -10.75
C GLY A 56 -2.82 -27.03 -10.95
N ASP A 57 -1.96 -28.06 -10.70
CA ASP A 57 -2.31 -29.46 -10.83
C ASP A 57 -3.20 -29.96 -9.65
N ASP A 58 -3.15 -29.23 -8.52
CA ASP A 58 -3.99 -29.47 -7.33
C ASP A 58 -4.67 -28.15 -6.90
N PRO A 59 -5.81 -27.79 -7.54
CA PRO A 59 -6.52 -26.55 -7.24
C PRO A 59 -7.07 -26.56 -5.82
N ALA A 60 -6.81 -25.49 -5.06
CA ALA A 60 -7.31 -25.28 -3.71
C ALA A 60 -8.13 -23.99 -3.63
N SER A 61 -9.01 -23.88 -2.63
CA SER A 61 -9.81 -22.66 -2.41
C SER A 61 -8.91 -21.42 -2.31
N PHE A 62 -9.26 -20.39 -3.08
CA PHE A 62 -8.55 -19.10 -3.13
C PHE A 62 -9.47 -17.93 -2.75
N LEU A 63 -10.75 -17.98 -3.09
CA LEU A 63 -11.75 -17.03 -2.58
C LEU A 63 -12.04 -17.38 -1.12
N ILE A 64 -11.72 -16.47 -0.20
CA ILE A 64 -11.93 -16.70 1.25
C ILE A 64 -13.09 -15.88 1.79
N TYR A 65 -13.45 -14.78 1.13
CA TYR A 65 -14.55 -13.91 1.55
C TYR A 65 -15.14 -13.14 0.39
N ASP A 66 -16.45 -12.97 0.40
CA ASP A 66 -17.24 -12.09 -0.46
C ASP A 66 -18.49 -11.69 0.32
N ASN A 67 -18.65 -10.40 0.63
CA ASN A 67 -19.81 -9.92 1.38
C ASN A 67 -21.11 -9.86 0.54
N GLY A 68 -21.02 -10.24 -0.73
CA GLY A 68 -22.17 -10.49 -1.59
C GLY A 68 -22.52 -9.36 -2.54
N GLN A 69 -23.39 -9.73 -3.49
CA GLN A 69 -23.83 -8.85 -4.58
C GLN A 69 -24.68 -7.67 -4.11
N ASP A 70 -25.41 -7.85 -3.01
CA ASP A 70 -26.34 -6.87 -2.44
C ASP A 70 -25.67 -5.94 -1.41
N ALA A 71 -24.36 -6.08 -1.17
CA ALA A 71 -23.64 -5.22 -0.25
C ALA A 71 -23.55 -3.79 -0.78
N ASP A 72 -23.77 -2.78 0.08
CA ASP A 72 -23.62 -1.36 -0.25
C ASP A 72 -22.20 -1.04 -0.76
N SER A 73 -21.23 -1.79 -0.27
CA SER A 73 -19.83 -1.74 -0.70
C SER A 73 -19.26 -3.13 -0.71
N ARG A 74 -19.03 -3.68 -1.90
CA ARG A 74 -18.55 -5.04 -2.04
C ARG A 74 -17.09 -5.17 -1.68
N ILE A 75 -16.79 -6.21 -0.92
CA ILE A 75 -15.45 -6.62 -0.50
C ILE A 75 -15.27 -8.08 -0.89
N ILE A 76 -14.23 -8.35 -1.67
CA ILE A 76 -13.90 -9.71 -2.11
C ILE A 76 -12.45 -9.99 -1.74
N VAL A 77 -12.18 -11.07 -1.01
CA VAL A 77 -10.85 -11.39 -0.49
C VAL A 77 -10.38 -12.74 -1.00
N PHE A 78 -9.15 -12.76 -1.52
CA PHE A 78 -8.49 -13.95 -2.02
C PHE A 78 -7.21 -14.22 -1.23
N ALA A 79 -7.04 -15.46 -0.79
CA ALA A 79 -5.80 -15.98 -0.22
C ALA A 79 -5.80 -17.51 -0.30
N SER A 80 -4.65 -18.14 -0.52
CA SER A 80 -4.54 -19.58 -0.39
C SER A 80 -4.33 -19.98 1.08
N ASN A 81 -4.65 -21.22 1.42
CA ASN A 81 -4.38 -21.74 2.77
C ASN A 81 -2.88 -21.72 3.11
N ALA A 82 -2.01 -21.87 2.10
CA ALA A 82 -0.56 -21.77 2.29
C ALA A 82 -0.14 -20.33 2.62
N ASP A 83 -0.72 -19.34 1.92
CA ASP A 83 -0.44 -17.92 2.16
C ASP A 83 -0.93 -17.46 3.53
N LEU A 84 -2.09 -17.96 3.99
CA LEU A 84 -2.61 -17.66 5.32
C LEU A 84 -1.72 -18.22 6.43
N ARG A 85 -1.09 -19.39 6.25
CA ARG A 85 -0.07 -19.90 7.19
C ARG A 85 1.16 -19.00 7.23
N ILE A 86 1.67 -18.60 6.07
CA ILE A 86 2.78 -17.64 5.97
C ILE A 86 2.42 -16.33 6.69
N MET A 87 1.20 -15.84 6.48
CA MET A 87 0.71 -14.62 7.09
C MET A 87 0.64 -14.72 8.62
N ALA A 88 0.19 -15.85 9.14
CA ALA A 88 0.06 -16.10 10.57
C ALA A 88 1.42 -16.22 11.29
N GLU A 89 2.43 -16.71 10.60
CA GLU A 89 3.80 -16.86 11.15
C GLU A 89 4.63 -15.57 11.05
N ALA A 90 4.19 -14.60 10.23
CA ALA A 90 4.97 -13.41 9.94
C ALA A 90 4.72 -12.28 10.95
N ASN A 91 5.80 -11.79 11.57
CA ASN A 91 5.75 -10.64 12.49
C ASN A 91 5.60 -9.28 11.79
N ILE A 92 5.94 -9.20 10.49
CA ILE A 92 5.94 -7.95 9.73
C ILE A 92 5.06 -8.10 8.49
N TRP A 93 4.08 -7.22 8.37
CA TRP A 93 3.23 -7.12 7.19
C TRP A 93 3.43 -5.81 6.45
N TYR A 94 3.18 -5.84 5.16
CA TYR A 94 3.17 -4.67 4.27
C TYR A 94 1.84 -4.64 3.55
N MET A 95 1.21 -3.49 3.51
CA MET A 95 -0.09 -3.33 2.87
C MET A 95 -0.05 -2.13 1.92
N ASP A 96 -0.65 -2.31 0.74
CA ASP A 96 -0.65 -1.27 -0.30
C ASP A 96 -1.88 -1.42 -1.19
N GLY A 97 -2.51 -0.30 -1.51
CA GLY A 97 -3.66 -0.20 -2.40
C GLY A 97 -3.24 0.18 -3.82
N ASN A 98 -3.52 -0.67 -4.81
CA ASN A 98 -3.23 -0.41 -6.21
C ASN A 98 -4.51 -0.04 -6.97
N TYR A 99 -4.68 1.24 -7.28
CA TYR A 99 -5.84 1.75 -8.01
C TYR A 99 -5.81 1.40 -9.49
N ALA A 100 -4.61 1.37 -10.09
CA ALA A 100 -4.46 1.09 -11.53
C ALA A 100 -4.71 -0.37 -11.90
N MET A 101 -4.59 -1.29 -10.94
CA MET A 101 -4.84 -2.73 -11.12
C MET A 101 -6.25 -3.15 -10.69
N ALA A 102 -7.02 -2.24 -10.10
CA ALA A 102 -8.39 -2.54 -9.71
C ALA A 102 -9.26 -2.81 -10.94
N PRO A 103 -10.07 -3.88 -10.94
CA PRO A 103 -11.04 -4.11 -12.01
C PRO A 103 -12.14 -3.05 -11.96
N ARG A 104 -12.82 -2.87 -13.09
CA ARG A 104 -13.92 -1.90 -13.22
C ARG A 104 -14.97 -2.14 -12.11
N GLY A 105 -15.36 -1.06 -11.45
CA GLY A 105 -16.34 -1.08 -10.36
C GLY A 105 -15.73 -1.19 -8.96
N PHE A 106 -14.46 -1.56 -8.85
CA PHE A 106 -13.71 -1.49 -7.60
C PHE A 106 -12.78 -0.27 -7.59
N LEU A 107 -12.59 0.31 -6.42
CA LEU A 107 -11.71 1.45 -6.22
C LEU A 107 -10.24 1.02 -6.24
N GLN A 108 -9.94 -0.09 -5.59
CA GLN A 108 -8.55 -0.56 -5.46
C GLN A 108 -8.46 -2.09 -5.35
N LEU A 109 -7.32 -2.60 -5.80
CA LEU A 109 -6.80 -3.91 -5.42
C LEU A 109 -5.87 -3.71 -4.23
N TYR A 110 -6.30 -4.11 -3.04
CA TYR A 110 -5.52 -4.02 -1.82
C TYR A 110 -4.71 -5.30 -1.63
N VAL A 111 -3.40 -5.17 -1.42
CA VAL A 111 -2.50 -6.33 -1.34
C VAL A 111 -1.83 -6.34 0.03
N ILE A 112 -1.94 -7.47 0.72
CA ILE A 112 -1.23 -7.75 1.96
C ILE A 112 -0.05 -8.65 1.63
N ARG A 113 1.11 -8.27 2.13
CA ARG A 113 2.36 -9.02 1.98
C ARG A 113 2.92 -9.34 3.35
N ALA A 114 3.62 -10.46 3.46
CA ALA A 114 4.28 -10.92 4.67
C ALA A 114 5.75 -11.21 4.40
N THR A 115 6.59 -11.10 5.42
CA THR A 115 8.03 -11.41 5.32
C THR A 115 8.27 -12.86 5.69
N VAL A 116 8.98 -13.58 4.81
CA VAL A 116 9.46 -14.96 5.03
C VAL A 116 10.97 -14.96 4.88
N GLY A 117 11.69 -15.08 5.97
CA GLY A 117 13.15 -14.92 5.96
C GLY A 117 13.54 -13.53 5.44
N ASN A 118 14.22 -13.48 4.30
CA ASN A 118 14.66 -12.23 3.65
C ASN A 118 13.77 -11.82 2.45
N VAL A 119 12.64 -12.47 2.25
CA VAL A 119 11.77 -12.24 1.08
C VAL A 119 10.41 -11.76 1.54
N THR A 120 9.83 -10.80 0.82
CA THR A 120 8.46 -10.37 1.02
C THR A 120 7.57 -10.99 -0.06
N VAL A 121 6.55 -11.73 0.35
CA VAL A 121 5.59 -12.40 -0.54
C VAL A 121 4.19 -11.83 -0.35
N SER A 122 3.40 -11.82 -1.41
CA SER A 122 1.99 -11.42 -1.32
C SER A 122 1.17 -12.60 -0.81
N VAL A 123 0.41 -12.40 0.25
CA VAL A 123 -0.32 -13.44 0.98
C VAL A 123 -1.83 -13.28 0.95
N ALA A 124 -2.34 -12.06 0.70
CA ALA A 124 -3.77 -11.83 0.50
C ALA A 124 -4.00 -10.68 -0.48
N TYR A 125 -5.14 -10.75 -1.17
CA TYR A 125 -5.57 -9.77 -2.15
C TYR A 125 -7.04 -9.44 -1.89
N ALA A 126 -7.37 -8.15 -1.82
CA ALA A 126 -8.75 -7.71 -1.64
C ALA A 126 -9.17 -6.73 -2.74
N LEU A 127 -10.34 -6.93 -3.30
CA LEU A 127 -11.02 -5.97 -4.15
C LEU A 127 -11.96 -5.14 -3.29
N LEU A 128 -11.71 -3.83 -3.20
CA LEU A 128 -12.47 -2.91 -2.36
C LEU A 128 -13.16 -1.85 -3.21
N GLN A 129 -14.47 -1.63 -3.00
CA GLN A 129 -15.20 -0.54 -3.66
C GLN A 129 -15.00 0.81 -2.98
N ASN A 130 -14.62 0.84 -1.70
CA ASN A 130 -14.28 2.04 -0.96
C ASN A 130 -13.04 1.81 -0.09
N LYS A 131 -12.64 2.87 0.65
CA LYS A 131 -11.48 2.85 1.54
C LYS A 131 -11.81 3.49 2.90
N THR A 132 -12.98 3.18 3.41
CA THR A 132 -13.40 3.58 4.74
C THR A 132 -12.75 2.71 5.82
N GLN A 133 -12.72 3.19 7.05
CA GLN A 133 -12.25 2.41 8.19
C GLN A 133 -13.04 1.10 8.32
N ASP A 134 -14.35 1.16 8.22
CA ASP A 134 -15.25 -0.01 8.33
C ASP A 134 -14.92 -1.07 7.25
N ALA A 135 -14.61 -0.64 6.01
CA ALA A 135 -14.24 -1.57 4.95
C ALA A 135 -12.91 -2.30 5.23
N TYR A 136 -11.94 -1.61 5.84
CA TYR A 136 -10.68 -2.24 6.25
C TYR A 136 -10.87 -3.14 7.47
N GLU A 137 -11.71 -2.77 8.44
CA GLU A 137 -12.04 -3.62 9.58
C GLU A 137 -12.72 -4.91 9.11
N GLU A 138 -13.70 -4.80 8.20
CA GLU A 138 -14.37 -5.97 7.60
C GLU A 138 -13.38 -6.87 6.85
N LEU A 139 -12.46 -6.29 6.08
CA LEU A 139 -11.38 -7.03 5.41
C LEU A 139 -10.52 -7.81 6.41
N PHE A 140 -10.05 -7.16 7.48
CA PHE A 140 -9.19 -7.81 8.46
C PHE A 140 -9.96 -8.88 9.23
N GLN A 141 -11.20 -8.61 9.63
CA GLN A 141 -12.04 -9.57 10.31
C GLN A 141 -12.32 -10.81 9.45
N ALA A 142 -12.55 -10.64 8.15
CA ALA A 142 -12.73 -11.74 7.21
C ALA A 142 -11.50 -12.67 7.14
N ILE A 143 -10.29 -12.06 7.10
CA ILE A 143 -9.03 -12.81 7.12
C ILE A 143 -8.85 -13.54 8.45
N LEU A 144 -9.06 -12.86 9.58
CA LEU A 144 -8.92 -13.43 10.91
C LEU A 144 -9.89 -14.61 11.12
N THR A 145 -11.16 -14.46 10.73
CA THR A 145 -12.17 -15.53 10.80
C THR A 145 -11.75 -16.75 9.98
N LYS A 146 -11.18 -16.52 8.78
CA LYS A 146 -10.68 -17.64 7.96
C LYS A 146 -9.45 -18.31 8.57
N CYS A 147 -8.55 -17.54 9.18
CA CYS A 147 -7.39 -18.05 9.89
C CYS A 147 -7.83 -18.88 11.12
N GLU A 148 -8.76 -18.38 11.93
CA GLU A 148 -9.29 -19.06 13.10
C GLU A 148 -9.90 -20.41 12.72
N ALA A 149 -10.65 -20.50 11.62
CA ALA A 149 -11.20 -21.74 11.10
C ALA A 149 -10.12 -22.76 10.68
N MET A 150 -8.86 -22.34 10.56
CA MET A 150 -7.68 -23.16 10.25
C MET A 150 -6.76 -23.36 11.46
N ASP A 151 -7.18 -22.96 12.66
CA ASP A 151 -6.37 -22.94 13.89
C ASP A 151 -5.09 -22.08 13.74
N LEU A 152 -5.21 -20.94 13.05
CA LEU A 152 -4.15 -19.95 12.83
C LEU A 152 -4.53 -18.63 13.53
N PHE A 153 -3.57 -18.02 14.21
CA PHE A 153 -3.78 -16.80 15.01
C PHE A 153 -2.73 -15.75 14.62
N PRO A 154 -2.93 -15.03 13.50
CA PRO A 154 -2.01 -13.99 13.07
C PRO A 154 -1.94 -12.86 14.09
N ASP A 155 -0.73 -12.54 14.54
CA ASP A 155 -0.45 -11.46 15.49
C ASP A 155 0.81 -10.69 15.06
N PRO A 156 0.72 -9.84 14.01
CA PRO A 156 1.87 -9.07 13.55
C PRO A 156 2.29 -8.04 14.61
N THR A 157 3.59 -7.86 14.80
CA THR A 157 4.13 -6.83 15.68
C THR A 157 4.31 -5.49 14.98
N LEU A 158 4.48 -5.50 13.65
CA LEU A 158 4.70 -4.33 12.81
C LEU A 158 3.93 -4.44 11.49
N VAL A 159 3.19 -3.38 11.14
CA VAL A 159 2.55 -3.25 9.83
C VAL A 159 3.00 -1.95 9.17
N LEU A 160 3.50 -2.06 7.93
CA LEU A 160 3.83 -0.92 7.09
C LEU A 160 2.70 -0.67 6.09
N VAL A 161 2.16 0.56 6.12
CA VAL A 161 1.03 0.99 5.27
C VAL A 161 1.37 2.29 4.55
N ASP A 162 0.53 2.71 3.61
CA ASP A 162 0.53 4.09 3.13
C ASP A 162 0.01 5.05 4.23
N PHE A 163 0.14 6.36 3.97
CA PHE A 163 -0.35 7.40 4.88
C PHE A 163 -1.87 7.58 4.71
N GLU A 164 -2.63 6.51 4.98
CA GLU A 164 -4.10 6.51 4.96
C GLU A 164 -4.66 6.26 6.37
N LYS A 165 -5.40 7.25 6.88
CA LYS A 165 -5.87 7.23 8.26
C LYS A 165 -6.88 6.12 8.52
N ALA A 166 -7.67 5.78 7.52
CA ALA A 166 -8.70 4.74 7.62
C ALA A 166 -8.07 3.38 7.93
N VAL A 167 -7.05 2.96 7.17
CA VAL A 167 -6.38 1.68 7.40
C VAL A 167 -5.58 1.67 8.71
N ILE A 168 -4.94 2.80 9.08
CA ILE A 168 -4.20 2.91 10.35
C ILE A 168 -5.15 2.73 11.55
N ASN A 169 -6.33 3.34 11.50
CA ASN A 169 -7.34 3.20 12.54
C ASN A 169 -7.90 1.78 12.59
N ALA A 170 -8.25 1.21 11.44
CA ALA A 170 -8.76 -0.16 11.34
C ALA A 170 -7.78 -1.20 11.90
N LEU A 171 -6.49 -1.06 11.61
CA LEU A 171 -5.44 -1.92 12.15
C LEU A 171 -5.35 -1.85 13.67
N LYS A 172 -5.39 -0.64 14.24
CA LYS A 172 -5.34 -0.43 15.69
C LYS A 172 -6.59 -0.95 16.39
N GLU A 173 -7.76 -0.82 15.77
CA GLU A 173 -9.02 -1.36 16.29
C GLU A 173 -9.02 -2.88 16.25
N THR A 174 -8.55 -3.48 15.15
CA THR A 174 -8.58 -4.93 14.95
C THR A 174 -7.52 -5.67 15.78
N PHE A 175 -6.27 -5.17 15.79
CA PHE A 175 -5.11 -5.87 16.40
C PHE A 175 -4.71 -5.28 17.77
N GLY A 176 -5.35 -4.18 18.17
CA GLY A 176 -5.10 -3.55 19.45
C GLY A 176 -3.90 -2.60 19.49
N PRO A 177 -3.64 -2.01 20.69
CA PRO A 177 -2.69 -0.91 20.84
C PRO A 177 -1.22 -1.34 20.80
N THR A 178 -0.93 -2.63 20.89
CA THR A 178 0.44 -3.17 20.87
C THR A 178 1.00 -3.26 19.46
N LEU A 179 0.12 -3.24 18.44
CA LEU A 179 0.55 -3.24 17.03
C LEU A 179 1.25 -1.93 16.67
N GLU A 180 2.49 -2.02 16.22
CA GLU A 180 3.17 -0.88 15.59
C GLU A 180 2.67 -0.71 14.15
N VAL A 181 2.13 0.47 13.84
CA VAL A 181 1.74 0.85 12.47
C VAL A 181 2.62 1.97 12.00
N LYS A 182 3.41 1.72 10.96
CA LYS A 182 4.34 2.70 10.37
C LYS A 182 4.00 3.01 8.92
N GLY A 183 4.27 4.26 8.52
CA GLY A 183 4.14 4.71 7.15
C GLY A 183 5.25 4.17 6.25
N CYS A 184 4.92 3.83 5.03
CA CYS A 184 5.90 3.40 4.05
C CYS A 184 6.71 4.61 3.53
N PHE A 185 8.04 4.54 3.61
CA PHE A 185 8.93 5.61 3.15
C PHE A 185 8.71 6.00 1.68
N TYR A 186 8.45 5.02 0.82
CA TYR A 186 8.12 5.29 -0.58
C TYR A 186 6.88 6.20 -0.73
N HIS A 187 5.85 5.99 0.08
CA HIS A 187 4.66 6.83 0.07
C HIS A 187 4.91 8.21 0.68
N LEU A 188 5.82 8.32 1.65
CA LEU A 188 6.27 9.62 2.17
C LEU A 188 6.93 10.43 1.05
N THR A 189 7.94 9.86 0.38
CA THR A 189 8.64 10.54 -0.71
C THR A 189 7.72 10.89 -1.88
N GLN A 190 6.74 10.04 -2.18
CA GLN A 190 5.69 10.36 -3.15
C GLN A 190 4.80 11.53 -2.70
N ALA A 191 4.45 11.60 -1.43
CA ALA A 191 3.66 12.71 -0.88
C ALA A 191 4.44 14.02 -0.96
N THR A 192 5.72 14.01 -0.58
CA THR A 192 6.65 15.14 -0.74
C THR A 192 6.73 15.57 -2.21
N TRP A 193 6.92 14.64 -3.15
CA TRP A 193 6.95 14.94 -4.57
C TRP A 193 5.65 15.54 -5.10
N ARG A 194 4.49 15.00 -4.73
CA ARG A 194 3.19 15.57 -5.10
C ARG A 194 3.02 16.98 -4.55
N LYS A 195 3.53 17.25 -3.35
CA LYS A 195 3.48 18.58 -2.75
C LYS A 195 4.41 19.56 -3.47
N ILE A 196 5.59 19.14 -3.89
CA ILE A 196 6.49 19.93 -4.75
C ILE A 196 5.78 20.33 -6.06
N GLN A 197 5.04 19.39 -6.67
CA GLN A 197 4.27 19.67 -7.89
C GLN A 197 3.10 20.64 -7.63
N GLU A 198 2.34 20.42 -6.56
CA GLU A 198 1.21 21.28 -6.16
C GLU A 198 1.63 22.71 -5.87
N LEU A 199 2.80 22.90 -5.23
CA LEU A 199 3.38 24.21 -4.93
C LEU A 199 4.06 24.86 -6.14
N GLY A 200 4.10 24.21 -7.32
CA GLY A 200 4.76 24.73 -8.50
C GLY A 200 6.30 24.72 -8.44
N LEU A 201 6.89 23.99 -7.48
CA LEU A 201 8.34 23.96 -7.23
C LEU A 201 9.11 22.98 -8.12
N THR A 202 8.45 22.36 -9.11
CA THR A 202 9.06 21.34 -9.99
C THR A 202 10.28 21.86 -10.76
N GLN A 203 10.26 23.13 -11.21
CA GLN A 203 11.38 23.72 -11.94
C GLN A 203 12.55 23.99 -11.00
N LEU A 204 12.27 24.45 -9.78
CA LEU A 204 13.28 24.66 -8.74
C LEU A 204 13.94 23.31 -8.36
N TYR A 205 13.15 22.26 -8.15
CA TYR A 205 13.66 20.91 -7.88
C TYR A 205 14.58 20.38 -8.98
N LYS A 206 14.28 20.65 -10.27
CA LYS A 206 15.09 20.21 -11.40
C LYS A 206 16.34 21.05 -11.63
N GLY A 207 16.29 22.34 -11.29
CA GLY A 207 17.32 23.31 -11.60
C GLY A 207 18.30 23.62 -10.47
N SER A 208 17.97 23.28 -9.21
CA SER A 208 18.80 23.56 -8.04
C SER A 208 19.15 22.25 -7.31
N GLU A 209 20.42 21.89 -7.30
CA GLU A 209 20.93 20.76 -6.51
C GLU A 209 20.80 21.03 -5.00
N GLU A 210 20.90 22.29 -4.56
CA GLU A 210 20.67 22.67 -3.17
C GLU A 210 19.24 22.36 -2.73
N PHE A 211 18.25 22.81 -3.52
CA PHE A 211 16.85 22.53 -3.22
C PHE A 211 16.52 21.03 -3.28
N LYS A 212 17.09 20.32 -4.22
CA LYS A 212 16.91 18.86 -4.35
C LYS A 212 17.53 18.11 -3.16
N THR A 213 18.72 18.53 -2.72
CA THR A 213 19.38 17.99 -1.51
C THR A 213 18.53 18.27 -0.28
N PHE A 214 18.00 19.49 -0.15
CA PHE A 214 17.09 19.86 0.93
C PHE A 214 15.85 18.98 0.97
N CYS A 215 15.20 18.70 -0.17
CA CYS A 215 14.07 17.77 -0.25
C CYS A 215 14.46 16.36 0.21
N GLY A 216 15.66 15.89 -0.15
CA GLY A 216 16.19 14.61 0.32
C GLY A 216 16.43 14.58 1.83
N MET A 217 16.91 15.68 2.41
CA MET A 217 17.08 15.82 3.86
C MET A 217 15.74 15.88 4.59
N LEU A 218 14.72 16.52 4.00
CA LEU A 218 13.37 16.56 4.54
C LEU A 218 12.76 15.17 4.60
N ASP A 219 12.85 14.38 3.52
CA ASP A 219 12.43 12.98 3.52
C ASP A 219 13.28 12.13 4.49
N GLY A 220 14.56 12.48 4.66
CA GLY A 220 15.50 11.84 5.56
C GLY A 220 15.15 11.95 7.04
N LEU A 221 14.32 12.92 7.45
CA LEU A 221 13.79 13.01 8.82
C LEU A 221 13.07 11.72 9.26
N ALA A 222 12.51 10.98 8.32
CA ALA A 222 11.86 9.69 8.61
C ALA A 222 12.79 8.60 9.17
N PHE A 223 14.11 8.82 9.15
CA PHE A 223 15.12 7.90 9.70
C PHE A 223 15.67 8.36 11.05
N LEU A 224 15.30 9.55 11.52
CA LEU A 224 15.67 10.00 12.83
C LEU A 224 14.83 9.30 13.91
N PRO A 225 15.40 9.07 15.10
CA PRO A 225 14.61 8.74 16.27
C PRO A 225 13.53 9.80 16.51
N THR A 226 12.39 9.38 17.03
CA THR A 226 11.26 10.30 17.28
C THR A 226 11.65 11.51 18.13
N ASP A 227 12.55 11.31 19.11
CA ASP A 227 13.00 12.37 20.01
C ASP A 227 13.90 13.41 19.31
N ASP A 228 14.56 13.05 18.22
CA ASP A 228 15.48 13.93 17.47
C ASP A 228 14.78 14.68 16.32
N LEU A 229 13.50 14.37 16.04
CA LEU A 229 12.78 14.95 14.90
C LEU A 229 12.53 16.45 15.01
N GLU A 230 12.25 16.96 16.21
CA GLU A 230 12.06 18.42 16.42
C GLU A 230 13.37 19.18 16.19
N GLU A 231 14.50 18.63 16.62
CA GLU A 231 15.84 19.19 16.37
C GLU A 231 16.20 19.14 14.88
N GLY A 232 15.97 18.00 14.23
CA GLY A 232 16.19 17.86 12.79
C GLY A 232 15.35 18.83 11.97
N LEU A 233 14.10 19.07 12.34
CA LEU A 233 13.22 20.03 11.69
C LEU A 233 13.70 21.48 11.92
N ALA A 234 14.15 21.81 13.15
CA ALA A 234 14.72 23.11 13.46
C ALA A 234 15.97 23.40 12.62
N TYR A 235 16.87 22.41 12.49
CA TYR A 235 18.04 22.52 11.61
C TYR A 235 17.64 22.78 10.16
N LEU A 236 16.63 22.06 9.62
CA LEU A 236 16.16 22.30 8.26
C LEU A 236 15.56 23.71 8.05
N ARG A 237 14.97 24.30 9.09
CA ARG A 237 14.50 25.70 9.05
C ARG A 237 15.65 26.70 8.91
N GLU A 238 16.81 26.43 9.53
CA GLU A 238 17.98 27.30 9.46
C GLU A 238 18.66 27.26 8.08
N ILE A 239 18.69 26.09 7.45
CA ILE A 239 19.40 25.88 6.18
C ILE A 239 18.48 25.88 4.95
N GLN A 240 17.20 26.17 5.11
CA GLN A 240 16.24 26.10 4.01
C GLN A 240 16.62 27.06 2.87
N PRO A 241 16.66 26.56 1.62
CA PRO A 241 16.89 27.41 0.46
C PRO A 241 15.65 28.26 0.13
N ASP A 242 15.88 29.32 -0.65
CA ASP A 242 14.81 30.21 -1.10
C ASP A 242 13.68 29.41 -1.78
N GLY A 243 12.44 29.67 -1.37
CA GLY A 243 11.23 29.00 -1.89
C GLY A 243 10.90 27.66 -1.27
N ALA A 244 11.71 27.12 -0.33
CA ALA A 244 11.45 25.85 0.34
C ALA A 244 10.44 25.96 1.50
N GLU A 245 10.20 27.15 2.06
CA GLU A 245 9.36 27.38 3.24
C GLU A 245 7.97 26.71 3.15
N PRO A 246 7.19 26.83 2.05
CA PRO A 246 5.86 26.19 1.98
C PRO A 246 5.90 24.65 2.01
N LEU A 247 6.99 24.05 1.49
CA LEU A 247 7.19 22.60 1.52
C LEU A 247 7.57 22.14 2.93
N LEU A 248 8.46 22.85 3.58
CA LEU A 248 8.89 22.59 4.95
C LEU A 248 7.72 22.71 5.93
N GLU A 249 6.91 23.76 5.80
CA GLU A 249 5.71 23.94 6.64
C GLU A 249 4.68 22.84 6.42
N TYR A 250 4.45 22.41 5.16
CA TYR A 250 3.61 21.26 4.87
C TYR A 250 4.10 20.01 5.62
N PHE A 251 5.40 19.74 5.60
CA PHE A 251 5.99 18.58 6.27
C PHE A 251 5.85 18.67 7.79
N ALA A 252 6.21 19.83 8.36
CA ALA A 252 6.10 20.10 9.80
C ALA A 252 4.68 19.87 10.32
N VAL A 253 3.68 20.43 9.64
CA VAL A 253 2.27 20.35 10.02
C VAL A 253 1.73 18.93 9.94
N ASN A 254 2.09 18.19 8.90
CA ASN A 254 1.49 16.88 8.65
C ASN A 254 2.19 15.73 9.38
N TYR A 255 3.52 15.85 9.60
CA TYR A 255 4.33 14.72 10.04
C TYR A 255 5.06 14.92 11.37
N VAL A 256 5.26 16.18 11.83
CA VAL A 256 6.07 16.44 13.03
C VAL A 256 5.29 17.23 14.09
N GLU A 257 4.94 18.48 13.82
CA GLU A 257 4.45 19.42 14.82
C GLU A 257 2.93 19.46 14.95
N GLY A 258 2.21 19.24 13.84
CA GLY A 258 0.77 19.47 13.78
C GLY A 258 0.41 20.96 13.70
N THR A 259 -0.78 21.31 14.15
CA THR A 259 -1.31 22.68 14.10
C THR A 259 -1.76 23.17 15.45
N PHE A 260 -1.81 24.51 15.60
CA PHE A 260 -2.40 25.14 16.79
C PHE A 260 -3.81 25.64 16.46
N ARG A 261 -4.79 25.26 17.29
CA ARG A 261 -6.17 25.72 17.17
C ARG A 261 -6.49 26.70 18.30
N ARG A 262 -7.00 27.88 17.95
CA ARG A 262 -7.56 28.81 18.93
C ARG A 262 -8.94 28.31 19.31
N ILE A 263 -9.18 28.08 20.60
CA ILE A 263 -10.48 27.74 21.15
C ILE A 263 -10.99 28.96 21.91
N GLN A 264 -12.11 29.54 21.42
CA GLN A 264 -12.79 30.62 22.10
C GLN A 264 -13.69 30.02 23.17
N ASN A 265 -13.57 30.49 24.41
CA ASN A 265 -14.41 30.03 25.50
C ASN A 265 -15.81 30.63 25.32
N ARG A 266 -16.89 29.84 25.43
CA ARG A 266 -18.28 30.27 25.31
C ARG A 266 -18.70 31.37 26.30
N GLN A 267 -17.92 31.58 27.35
CA GLN A 267 -18.19 32.57 28.43
C GLN A 267 -17.32 33.84 28.32
N GLY A 268 -16.72 34.12 27.17
CA GLY A 268 -16.18 35.46 26.85
C GLY A 268 -14.83 35.85 27.45
N ALA A 269 -14.19 35.04 28.26
CA ALA A 269 -12.92 35.38 28.90
C ALA A 269 -11.81 34.37 28.53
N GLY A 270 -11.02 34.72 27.53
CA GLY A 270 -9.74 34.07 27.23
C GLY A 270 -9.71 33.21 25.98
N ILE A 271 -8.60 33.32 25.23
CA ILE A 271 -8.25 32.46 24.10
C ILE A 271 -7.41 31.31 24.64
N ARG A 272 -7.87 30.07 24.49
CA ARG A 272 -7.04 28.88 24.71
C ARG A 272 -6.42 28.45 23.39
N ILE A 273 -5.11 28.21 23.38
CA ILE A 273 -4.42 27.58 22.27
C ILE A 273 -4.33 26.08 22.59
N ARG A 274 -4.85 25.25 21.68
CA ARG A 274 -4.74 23.79 21.76
C ARG A 274 -3.91 23.29 20.58
N ARG A 275 -2.85 22.52 20.88
CA ARG A 275 -2.09 21.81 19.86
C ARG A 275 -2.96 20.68 19.30
N LYS A 276 -3.16 20.64 17.99
CA LYS A 276 -3.67 19.49 17.27
C LYS A 276 -2.46 18.71 16.75
N PRO A 277 -2.27 17.44 17.15
CA PRO A 277 -1.14 16.65 16.69
C PRO A 277 -1.05 16.62 15.18
N ALA A 278 0.13 16.29 14.65
CA ALA A 278 0.33 16.00 13.25
C ALA A 278 -0.66 14.94 12.78
N GLN A 279 -1.05 14.99 11.51
CA GLN A 279 -1.99 14.03 10.94
C GLN A 279 -1.41 12.61 10.97
N TYR A 280 -0.11 12.51 10.73
CA TYR A 280 0.69 11.30 10.83
C TYR A 280 1.79 11.60 11.86
N PRO A 281 1.60 11.23 13.14
CA PRO A 281 2.55 11.60 14.19
C PRO A 281 3.92 10.94 13.95
N PRO A 282 4.99 11.49 14.54
CA PRO A 282 6.37 11.04 14.33
C PRO A 282 6.57 9.53 14.41
N GLN A 283 5.92 8.86 15.35
CA GLN A 283 5.99 7.40 15.51
C GLN A 283 5.49 6.63 14.28
N THR A 284 4.57 7.21 13.51
CA THR A 284 4.07 6.63 12.26
C THR A 284 5.04 6.88 11.10
N VAL A 285 5.84 7.96 11.15
CA VAL A 285 6.76 8.36 10.08
C VAL A 285 8.11 7.67 10.21
N GLU A 286 8.53 7.31 11.43
CA GLU A 286 9.79 6.62 11.67
C GLU A 286 9.87 5.32 10.85
N CYS A 287 10.79 5.29 9.88
CA CYS A 287 11.00 4.11 9.05
C CYS A 287 11.82 3.06 9.80
N ALA A 288 11.35 1.82 9.80
CA ALA A 288 12.13 0.70 10.34
C ALA A 288 13.47 0.59 9.60
N ARG A 289 14.60 0.73 10.32
CA ARG A 289 15.96 0.80 9.78
C ARG A 289 16.38 -0.40 8.89
N GLY A 290 15.69 -1.54 9.00
CA GLY A 290 16.01 -2.76 8.22
C GLY A 290 15.34 -2.85 6.84
N TYR A 291 14.29 -2.07 6.57
CA TYR A 291 13.49 -2.23 5.35
C TYR A 291 14.13 -1.63 4.09
N ASN A 292 14.89 -0.55 4.23
CA ASN A 292 15.46 0.16 3.07
C ASN A 292 16.71 -0.46 2.47
N GLN A 293 17.47 -1.28 3.21
CA GLN A 293 18.63 -1.97 2.66
C GLN A 293 18.25 -3.01 1.61
N GLN A 294 17.08 -3.65 1.74
CA GLN A 294 16.63 -4.67 0.79
C GLN A 294 16.03 -4.07 -0.51
N ARG A 295 15.43 -2.87 -0.47
CA ARG A 295 14.92 -2.23 -1.69
C ARG A 295 16.01 -1.54 -2.51
N ALA A 296 17.02 -0.98 -1.87
CA ALA A 296 18.16 -0.37 -2.57
C ALA A 296 18.97 -1.41 -3.38
N SER A 297 19.06 -2.65 -2.91
CA SER A 297 19.70 -3.74 -3.64
C SER A 297 18.90 -4.28 -4.83
N ASN A 298 17.57 -4.08 -4.84
CA ASN A 298 16.67 -4.55 -5.91
C ASN A 298 16.33 -3.48 -6.97
N GLN A 299 16.81 -2.25 -6.81
CA GLN A 299 16.60 -1.13 -7.75
C GLN A 299 17.86 -0.74 -8.52
N GLN A 300 18.89 -1.55 -8.57
CA GLN A 300 19.97 -1.34 -9.53
C GLN A 300 19.41 -1.53 -10.94
N PRO A 301 19.50 -0.53 -11.82
CA PRO A 301 19.04 -0.65 -13.20
C PRO A 301 19.90 -1.70 -13.93
N MET A 302 19.23 -2.63 -14.60
CA MET A 302 19.82 -3.42 -15.67
C MET A 302 20.01 -2.56 -16.92
#